data_e2a0e6d787698aeecc06d7703abb248d
#
_entry.id   e2a0e6d787698aeecc06d7703abb248d
#
_cell.length_a   1.000
_cell.length_b   1.000
_cell.length_c   1.000
_cell.angle_alpha   90.00
_cell.angle_beta   90.00
_cell.angle_gamma   90.00
#
_symmetry.space_group_name_H-M   'P 1'
#
loop_
_entity.id
_entity.type
_entity.pdbx_description
1 polymer ?
#
loop_
_entity_poly.entity_id
_entity_poly.type
_entity_poly.pdbx_seq_one_letter_code
_entity_poly.pdbx_strand_id
1 'polypeptide(L)'
;MKNNTIHQAETAVYLYLLQLAKHQPNANLWLEKLPSWLLAIKDKSRYAHAPFYASIIEKLPRLQTVKVNFIDKVEIIGDWQDSDFKKAQNLLKNLMPWRKGPFFIGDGIDKHIHIDTEWRSDFKWNRVSAHLDLVGKRILDVGGGSGYHGFRMMGAGAKSVVVIDPSCLFYHQFMAIKHFSGEQNIHFLPVALEQLPASEFFDTVFSMGVLYHRMSPFEHLEQLKSQLKKGGTLVLETLVVDGDDNTVLVPQNRYAQMNNVYFLPSVSALKIWLKKTGFHEITCVDIDQTSIKEQRATDWMTYHSLADFLDKKDPNLTVEGHPAPKRAIILAKK
;
A
#
# COMPACT_ATOMS: atom_id res chain seq x y z
N MET A 1 -11.04 17.82 23.88
CA MET A 1 -9.77 18.19 23.20
C MET A 1 -9.91 17.85 21.73
N LYS A 2 -9.49 18.75 20.81
CA LYS A 2 -9.46 18.42 19.39
C LYS A 2 -8.49 17.26 19.17
N ASN A 3 -8.90 16.31 18.35
CA ASN A 3 -8.08 15.16 17.98
C ASN A 3 -6.92 15.63 17.10
N ASN A 4 -5.69 15.34 17.49
CA ASN A 4 -4.48 15.84 16.82
C ASN A 4 -3.68 14.71 16.14
N THR A 5 -4.36 13.66 15.69
CA THR A 5 -3.73 12.44 15.12
C THR A 5 -2.80 12.75 13.95
N ILE A 6 -3.24 13.61 13.00
CA ILE A 6 -2.41 13.99 11.85
C ILE A 6 -1.11 14.65 12.33
N HIS A 7 -1.20 15.63 13.22
CA HIS A 7 -0.01 16.30 13.74
C HIS A 7 0.92 15.36 14.53
N GLN A 8 0.35 14.46 15.34
CA GLN A 8 1.12 13.44 16.07
C GLN A 8 1.85 12.51 15.10
N ALA A 9 1.18 12.04 14.04
CA ALA A 9 1.79 11.20 13.02
C ALA A 9 2.88 11.93 12.23
N GLU A 10 2.67 13.21 11.88
CA GLU A 10 3.67 14.05 11.22
C GLU A 10 4.89 14.28 12.12
N THR A 11 4.67 14.54 13.41
CA THR A 11 5.76 14.66 14.40
C THR A 11 6.53 13.34 14.53
N ALA A 12 5.83 12.20 14.56
CA ALA A 12 6.47 10.89 14.67
C ALA A 12 7.37 10.59 13.45
N VAL A 13 6.97 10.97 12.23
CA VAL A 13 7.82 10.78 11.05
C VAL A 13 9.06 11.70 11.08
N TYR A 14 8.93 12.94 11.57
CA TYR A 14 10.07 13.81 11.79
C TYR A 14 11.08 13.18 12.77
N LEU A 15 10.59 12.74 13.92
CA LEU A 15 11.44 12.11 14.93
C LEU A 15 12.11 10.84 14.42
N TYR A 16 11.38 10.03 13.67
CA TYR A 16 11.91 8.83 13.02
C TYR A 16 13.07 9.17 12.07
N LEU A 17 12.88 10.14 11.16
CA LEU A 17 13.91 10.52 10.20
C LEU A 17 15.11 11.19 10.89
N LEU A 18 14.90 11.99 11.94
CA LEU A 18 15.98 12.57 12.75
C LEU A 18 16.83 11.50 13.44
N GLN A 19 16.18 10.47 13.99
CA GLN A 19 16.91 9.34 14.59
C GLN A 19 17.67 8.55 13.52
N LEU A 20 17.05 8.34 12.37
CA LEU A 20 17.66 7.61 11.26
C LEU A 20 18.88 8.35 10.70
N ALA A 21 18.81 9.67 10.57
CA ALA A 21 19.90 10.52 10.04
C ALA A 21 21.19 10.45 10.87
N LYS A 22 21.11 10.10 12.16
CA LYS A 22 22.31 9.90 13.00
C LYS A 22 23.22 8.77 12.51
N HIS A 23 22.65 7.78 11.79
CA HIS A 23 23.36 6.59 11.33
C HIS A 23 23.26 6.37 9.81
N GLN A 24 22.39 7.11 9.13
CA GLN A 24 22.10 7.00 7.71
C GLN A 24 22.08 8.42 7.10
N PRO A 25 23.23 8.94 6.62
CA PRO A 25 23.34 10.33 6.14
C PRO A 25 22.32 10.70 5.06
N ASN A 26 21.95 9.75 4.19
CA ASN A 26 20.96 9.97 3.13
C ASN A 26 19.56 10.31 3.68
N ALA A 27 19.25 10.00 4.95
CA ALA A 27 17.99 10.40 5.57
C ALA A 27 17.86 11.92 5.75
N ASN A 28 18.96 12.67 5.73
CA ASN A 28 18.93 14.14 5.75
C ASN A 28 18.23 14.71 4.51
N LEU A 29 18.43 14.10 3.33
CA LEU A 29 17.75 14.52 2.10
C LEU A 29 16.23 14.37 2.20
N TRP A 30 15.76 13.36 2.94
CA TRP A 30 14.35 13.17 3.20
C TRP A 30 13.83 14.19 4.21
N LEU A 31 14.61 14.50 5.26
CA LEU A 31 14.25 15.54 6.25
C LEU A 31 14.10 16.91 5.62
N GLU A 32 14.99 17.28 4.71
CA GLU A 32 14.92 18.56 3.98
C GLU A 32 13.63 18.69 3.14
N LYS A 33 13.17 17.59 2.55
CA LYS A 33 11.98 17.58 1.69
C LYS A 33 10.68 17.34 2.46
N LEU A 34 10.74 16.79 3.67
CA LEU A 34 9.55 16.39 4.44
C LEU A 34 8.55 17.53 4.64
N PRO A 35 8.94 18.78 4.97
CA PRO A 35 7.97 19.87 5.13
C PRO A 35 7.16 20.11 3.85
N SER A 36 7.82 20.12 2.69
CA SER A 36 7.15 20.35 1.40
C SER A 36 6.17 19.22 1.05
N TRP A 37 6.51 17.96 1.34
CA TRP A 37 5.63 16.82 1.13
C TRP A 37 4.38 16.89 2.00
N LEU A 38 4.55 17.20 3.30
CA LEU A 38 3.44 17.31 4.25
C LEU A 38 2.55 18.54 3.98
N LEU A 39 3.10 19.61 3.42
CA LEU A 39 2.32 20.77 3.01
C LEU A 39 1.53 20.48 1.72
N ALA A 40 2.16 19.82 0.74
CA ALA A 40 1.54 19.53 -0.54
C ALA A 40 0.26 18.70 -0.44
N ILE A 41 0.19 17.74 0.51
CA ILE A 41 -1.00 16.89 0.68
C ILE A 41 -2.18 17.64 1.30
N LYS A 42 -1.93 18.79 1.95
CA LYS A 42 -2.94 19.65 2.57
C LYS A 42 -3.42 20.75 1.63
N ASP A 43 -2.74 20.94 0.50
CA ASP A 43 -3.06 22.00 -0.45
C ASP A 43 -4.40 21.73 -1.15
N LYS A 44 -5.40 22.58 -0.83
CA LYS A 44 -6.75 22.51 -1.39
C LYS A 44 -6.76 22.74 -2.90
N SER A 45 -5.81 23.52 -3.45
CA SER A 45 -5.74 23.77 -4.90
C SER A 45 -5.38 22.49 -5.67
N ARG A 46 -4.56 21.64 -5.07
CA ARG A 46 -4.16 20.33 -5.60
C ARG A 46 -5.14 19.23 -5.23
N TYR A 47 -5.69 19.26 -4.02
CA TYR A 47 -6.56 18.23 -3.46
C TYR A 47 -7.81 18.88 -2.85
N ALA A 48 -8.83 19.14 -3.67
CA ALA A 48 -10.04 19.84 -3.26
C ALA A 48 -10.71 19.26 -2.00
N HIS A 49 -10.61 17.94 -1.78
CA HIS A 49 -11.21 17.25 -0.64
C HIS A 49 -10.29 17.17 0.61
N ALA A 50 -9.03 17.63 0.55
CA ALA A 50 -8.11 17.50 1.69
C ALA A 50 -8.63 18.09 3.00
N PRO A 51 -9.24 19.31 3.04
CA PRO A 51 -9.81 19.86 4.28
C PRO A 51 -10.98 19.03 4.82
N PHE A 52 -11.79 18.46 3.93
CA PHE A 52 -12.91 17.59 4.31
C PHE A 52 -12.39 16.30 4.97
N TYR A 53 -11.43 15.60 4.34
CA TYR A 53 -10.85 14.39 4.91
C TYR A 53 -10.14 14.65 6.23
N ALA A 54 -9.40 15.76 6.36
CA ALA A 54 -8.76 16.14 7.61
C ALA A 54 -9.81 16.35 8.73
N SER A 55 -10.93 17.00 8.41
CA SER A 55 -12.02 17.22 9.37
C SER A 55 -12.68 15.91 9.84
N ILE A 56 -12.66 14.86 9.01
CA ILE A 56 -13.13 13.51 9.40
C ILE A 56 -12.21 12.96 10.49
N ILE A 57 -10.89 12.98 10.27
CA ILE A 57 -9.92 12.47 11.25
C ILE A 57 -10.04 13.22 12.58
N GLU A 58 -10.20 14.53 12.56
CA GLU A 58 -10.38 15.36 13.78
C GLU A 58 -11.64 14.99 14.58
N LYS A 59 -12.69 14.50 13.92
CA LYS A 59 -13.98 14.15 14.53
C LYS A 59 -14.08 12.68 14.95
N LEU A 60 -13.12 11.83 14.56
CA LEU A 60 -13.13 10.42 14.96
C LEU A 60 -13.12 10.29 16.48
N PRO A 61 -14.01 9.48 17.05
CA PRO A 61 -13.97 9.16 18.47
C PRO A 61 -12.77 8.24 18.79
N ARG A 62 -12.41 8.13 20.05
CA ARG A 62 -11.34 7.23 20.50
C ARG A 62 -11.91 5.93 21.02
N LEU A 63 -11.17 4.85 20.84
CA LEU A 63 -11.37 3.61 21.57
C LEU A 63 -10.69 3.69 22.94
N GLN A 64 -11.28 3.01 23.93
CA GLN A 64 -10.65 2.78 25.23
C GLN A 64 -9.94 1.42 25.23
N THR A 65 -8.90 1.28 26.05
CA THR A 65 -8.18 0.02 26.26
C THR A 65 -7.74 -0.67 24.95
N VAL A 66 -6.98 0.05 24.11
CA VAL A 66 -6.65 -0.43 22.76
C VAL A 66 -5.60 -1.55 22.80
N LYS A 67 -5.93 -2.65 22.15
CA LYS A 67 -5.00 -3.72 21.75
C LYS A 67 -5.00 -3.83 20.23
N VAL A 68 -3.89 -4.23 19.63
CA VAL A 68 -3.78 -4.44 18.18
C VAL A 68 -3.37 -5.87 17.87
N ASN A 69 -3.96 -6.46 16.84
CA ASN A 69 -3.50 -7.70 16.22
C ASN A 69 -3.19 -7.41 14.74
N PHE A 70 -1.90 -7.39 14.42
CA PHE A 70 -1.42 -7.20 13.05
C PHE A 70 -0.79 -8.48 12.49
N ILE A 71 -0.74 -9.57 13.27
CA ILE A 71 -0.17 -10.86 12.88
C ILE A 71 -1.14 -11.60 11.95
N ASP A 72 -2.38 -11.79 12.36
CA ASP A 72 -3.36 -12.55 11.59
C ASP A 72 -4.20 -11.65 10.67
N LYS A 73 -4.53 -10.45 11.13
CA LYS A 73 -5.37 -9.46 10.43
C LYS A 73 -5.02 -8.05 10.91
N VAL A 74 -5.48 -7.02 10.23
CA VAL A 74 -5.37 -5.66 10.78
C VAL A 74 -6.59 -5.40 11.65
N GLU A 75 -6.43 -5.66 12.94
CA GLU A 75 -7.48 -5.55 13.95
C GLU A 75 -7.05 -4.65 15.11
N ILE A 76 -7.96 -3.77 15.50
CA ILE A 76 -7.81 -2.84 16.60
C ILE A 76 -8.96 -3.10 17.56
N ILE A 77 -8.65 -3.65 18.73
CA ILE A 77 -9.62 -4.09 19.73
C ILE A 77 -9.70 -3.06 20.84
N GLY A 78 -10.90 -2.62 21.16
CA GLY A 78 -11.15 -1.67 22.24
C GLY A 78 -12.63 -1.34 22.36
N ASP A 79 -12.99 -0.72 23.47
CA ASP A 79 -14.38 -0.43 23.82
C ASP A 79 -14.81 0.96 23.28
N TRP A 80 -16.04 1.02 22.76
CA TRP A 80 -16.70 2.25 22.36
C TRP A 80 -17.49 2.86 23.52
N GLN A 81 -17.47 4.19 23.61
CA GLN A 81 -18.54 4.88 24.33
C GLN A 81 -19.84 4.81 23.53
N ASP A 82 -21.00 4.79 24.21
CA ASP A 82 -22.29 4.37 23.63
C ASP A 82 -22.68 4.99 22.29
N SER A 83 -22.44 6.24 22.04
CA SER A 83 -22.77 6.92 20.77
C SER A 83 -21.66 6.86 19.70
N ASP A 84 -20.45 6.47 20.10
CA ASP A 84 -19.26 6.67 19.30
C ASP A 84 -19.08 5.63 18.18
N PHE A 85 -19.62 4.41 18.36
CA PHE A 85 -19.57 3.36 17.35
C PHE A 85 -20.20 3.80 16.02
N LYS A 86 -21.47 4.21 16.04
CA LYS A 86 -22.20 4.67 14.84
C LYS A 86 -21.55 5.92 14.22
N LYS A 87 -21.07 6.84 15.07
CA LYS A 87 -20.35 8.03 14.62
C LYS A 87 -19.06 7.69 13.90
N ALA A 88 -18.24 6.79 14.47
CA ALA A 88 -17.00 6.30 13.84
C ALA A 88 -17.29 5.65 12.49
N GLN A 89 -18.27 4.74 12.43
CA GLN A 89 -18.65 4.05 11.20
C GLN A 89 -19.06 5.02 10.10
N ASN A 90 -19.89 6.01 10.41
CA ASN A 90 -20.31 7.03 9.45
C ASN A 90 -19.15 7.90 8.97
N LEU A 91 -18.23 8.28 9.86
CA LEU A 91 -17.05 9.07 9.50
C LEU A 91 -16.12 8.28 8.58
N LEU A 92 -15.89 6.98 8.88
CA LEU A 92 -15.06 6.11 8.04
C LEU A 92 -15.71 5.84 6.66
N LYS A 93 -17.04 5.79 6.58
CA LYS A 93 -17.77 5.71 5.30
C LYS A 93 -17.54 6.95 4.43
N ASN A 94 -17.33 8.12 5.00
CA ASN A 94 -16.98 9.33 4.25
C ASN A 94 -15.56 9.35 3.69
N LEU A 95 -14.72 8.35 4.03
CA LEU A 95 -13.42 8.09 3.42
C LEU A 95 -13.47 7.00 2.32
N MET A 96 -14.64 6.62 1.84
CA MET A 96 -14.77 5.69 0.70
C MET A 96 -14.23 6.31 -0.61
N PRO A 97 -13.77 5.49 -1.57
CA PRO A 97 -13.74 4.02 -1.56
C PRO A 97 -12.53 3.45 -0.81
N TRP A 98 -12.75 2.36 -0.05
CA TRP A 98 -11.69 1.61 0.61
C TRP A 98 -11.22 0.46 -0.28
N ARG A 99 -9.98 0.55 -0.78
CA ARG A 99 -9.49 -0.42 -1.77
C ARG A 99 -8.67 -1.56 -1.18
N LYS A 100 -7.78 -1.30 -0.23
CA LYS A 100 -6.89 -2.31 0.39
C LYS A 100 -7.28 -2.56 1.84
N GLY A 101 -7.42 -3.84 2.25
CA GLY A 101 -7.80 -4.27 3.61
C GLY A 101 -8.00 -5.79 3.66
N PRO A 102 -8.84 -6.33 4.54
CA PRO A 102 -9.84 -5.64 5.39
C PRO A 102 -9.27 -5.08 6.71
N PHE A 103 -10.03 -4.17 7.35
CA PHE A 103 -9.71 -3.66 8.69
C PHE A 103 -10.84 -3.95 9.66
N PHE A 104 -10.49 -4.21 10.93
CA PHE A 104 -11.44 -4.50 12.01
C PHE A 104 -11.17 -3.55 13.18
N ILE A 105 -12.21 -2.83 13.67
CA ILE A 105 -12.09 -1.82 14.71
C ILE A 105 -13.26 -1.93 15.67
N GLY A 106 -13.01 -2.17 16.97
CA GLY A 106 -14.03 -2.21 18.01
C GLY A 106 -13.85 -3.34 19.02
N ASP A 107 -14.93 -3.72 19.71
CA ASP A 107 -14.87 -4.70 20.80
C ASP A 107 -14.71 -6.17 20.35
N GLY A 108 -14.81 -6.41 19.04
CA GLY A 108 -14.70 -7.74 18.47
C GLY A 108 -15.94 -8.64 18.67
N ILE A 109 -17.02 -8.11 19.24
CA ILE A 109 -18.26 -8.83 19.54
C ILE A 109 -19.42 -8.16 18.81
N ASP A 110 -20.06 -7.17 19.44
CA ASP A 110 -21.29 -6.54 18.94
C ASP A 110 -21.04 -5.18 18.28
N LYS A 111 -20.06 -4.43 18.75
CA LYS A 111 -19.73 -3.09 18.28
C LYS A 111 -18.38 -3.09 17.58
N HIS A 112 -18.28 -3.79 16.45
CA HIS A 112 -17.09 -3.76 15.62
C HIS A 112 -17.38 -3.23 14.22
N ILE A 113 -16.47 -2.43 13.69
CA ILE A 113 -16.51 -1.93 12.32
C ILE A 113 -15.64 -2.85 11.48
N HIS A 114 -16.25 -3.57 10.55
CA HIS A 114 -15.55 -4.32 9.51
C HIS A 114 -15.52 -3.46 8.24
N ILE A 115 -14.33 -2.92 7.91
CA ILE A 115 -14.11 -2.24 6.63
C ILE A 115 -13.76 -3.32 5.61
N ASP A 116 -14.80 -3.88 4.97
CA ASP A 116 -14.67 -4.88 3.92
C ASP A 116 -14.32 -4.21 2.59
N THR A 117 -13.05 -4.20 2.27
CA THR A 117 -12.47 -3.44 1.16
C THR A 117 -12.62 -4.16 -0.19
N GLU A 118 -12.37 -3.44 -1.31
CA GLU A 118 -12.37 -4.02 -2.66
C GLU A 118 -11.48 -5.26 -2.75
N TRP A 119 -10.25 -5.13 -2.27
CA TRP A 119 -9.26 -6.21 -2.27
C TRP A 119 -9.22 -6.92 -0.93
N ARG A 120 -9.29 -8.24 -0.97
CA ARG A 120 -8.85 -9.12 0.09
C ARG A 120 -7.31 -9.14 0.07
N SER A 121 -6.72 -8.04 0.56
CA SER A 121 -5.26 -7.87 0.58
C SER A 121 -4.57 -8.87 1.51
N ASP A 122 -5.31 -9.50 2.41
CA ASP A 122 -4.89 -10.64 3.22
C ASP A 122 -4.53 -11.86 2.36
N PHE A 123 -5.21 -12.11 1.24
CA PHE A 123 -4.87 -13.20 0.33
C PHE A 123 -3.46 -12.98 -0.26
N LYS A 124 -3.20 -11.78 -0.78
CA LYS A 124 -1.86 -11.42 -1.28
C LYS A 124 -0.81 -11.48 -0.17
N TRP A 125 -1.12 -10.96 1.01
CA TRP A 125 -0.21 -11.01 2.15
C TRP A 125 0.18 -12.45 2.50
N ASN A 126 -0.78 -13.37 2.55
CA ASN A 126 -0.52 -14.77 2.88
C ASN A 126 0.38 -15.46 1.84
N ARG A 127 0.23 -15.11 0.54
CA ARG A 127 1.10 -15.62 -0.52
C ARG A 127 2.53 -15.11 -0.40
N VAL A 128 2.73 -13.84 -0.04
CA VAL A 128 4.08 -13.24 0.00
C VAL A 128 4.79 -13.47 1.33
N SER A 129 4.09 -13.41 2.46
CA SER A 129 4.70 -13.43 3.79
C SER A 129 5.41 -14.75 4.11
N ALA A 130 4.93 -15.88 3.57
CA ALA A 130 5.56 -17.19 3.74
C ALA A 130 7.01 -17.27 3.22
N HIS A 131 7.42 -16.33 2.37
CA HIS A 131 8.75 -16.30 1.73
C HIS A 131 9.68 -15.23 2.33
N LEU A 132 9.27 -14.57 3.42
CA LEU A 132 9.98 -13.40 3.95
C LEU A 132 10.25 -13.53 5.46
N ASP A 133 11.45 -13.13 5.85
CA ASP A 133 11.78 -12.79 7.23
C ASP A 133 11.84 -11.26 7.37
N LEU A 134 10.88 -10.69 8.08
CA LEU A 134 10.76 -9.24 8.29
C LEU A 134 11.17 -8.80 9.70
N VAL A 135 11.54 -9.74 10.58
CA VAL A 135 11.89 -9.42 11.97
C VAL A 135 13.09 -8.46 12.01
N GLY A 136 12.90 -7.33 12.70
CA GLY A 136 13.93 -6.31 12.86
C GLY A 136 14.29 -5.51 11.60
N LYS A 137 13.57 -5.69 10.47
CA LYS A 137 13.85 -5.02 9.19
C LYS A 137 13.24 -3.62 9.12
N ARG A 138 13.93 -2.69 8.45
CA ARG A 138 13.38 -1.43 7.98
C ARG A 138 12.79 -1.64 6.61
N ILE A 139 11.52 -1.28 6.44
CA ILE A 139 10.76 -1.60 5.23
C ILE A 139 10.23 -0.32 4.58
N LEU A 140 10.31 -0.24 3.25
CA LEU A 140 9.59 0.74 2.43
C LEU A 140 8.47 0.02 1.68
N ASP A 141 7.23 0.51 1.79
CA ASP A 141 6.04 0.02 1.06
C ASP A 141 5.62 1.06 0.03
N VAL A 142 5.96 0.83 -1.24
CA VAL A 142 5.71 1.74 -2.36
C VAL A 142 4.33 1.50 -2.95
N GLY A 143 3.50 2.56 -3.02
CA GLY A 143 2.10 2.45 -3.43
C GLY A 143 1.27 1.70 -2.38
N GLY A 144 1.60 1.90 -1.09
CA GLY A 144 0.98 1.16 0.02
C GLY A 144 -0.51 1.42 0.24
N GLY A 145 -1.09 2.44 -0.43
CA GLY A 145 -2.51 2.79 -0.32
C GLY A 145 -2.87 3.17 1.12
N SER A 146 -3.95 2.60 1.66
CA SER A 146 -4.36 2.81 3.06
C SER A 146 -3.42 2.24 4.13
N GLY A 147 -2.27 1.64 3.71
CA GLY A 147 -1.26 1.09 4.61
C GLY A 147 -1.52 -0.32 5.12
N TYR A 148 -2.50 -1.05 4.57
CA TYR A 148 -2.85 -2.39 5.03
C TYR A 148 -1.63 -3.32 5.17
N HIS A 149 -0.84 -3.45 4.10
CA HIS A 149 0.35 -4.31 4.14
C HIS A 149 1.40 -3.79 5.13
N GLY A 150 1.54 -2.48 5.27
CA GLY A 150 2.44 -1.87 6.24
C GLY A 150 2.10 -2.27 7.70
N PHE A 151 0.82 -2.31 8.07
CA PHE A 151 0.40 -2.82 9.38
C PHE A 151 0.70 -4.33 9.52
N ARG A 152 0.48 -5.14 8.48
CA ARG A 152 0.82 -6.57 8.48
C ARG A 152 2.33 -6.79 8.61
N MET A 153 3.16 -5.96 7.98
CA MET A 153 4.62 -5.97 8.12
C MET A 153 5.04 -5.66 9.56
N MET A 154 4.37 -4.70 10.24
CA MET A 154 4.59 -4.47 11.68
C MET A 154 4.25 -5.71 12.50
N GLY A 155 3.13 -6.38 12.22
CA GLY A 155 2.74 -7.64 12.86
C GLY A 155 3.75 -8.77 12.64
N ALA A 156 4.43 -8.78 11.50
CA ALA A 156 5.50 -9.73 11.17
C ALA A 156 6.86 -9.34 11.81
N GLY A 157 6.89 -8.38 12.75
CA GLY A 157 8.07 -8.04 13.52
C GLY A 157 9.01 -7.01 12.87
N ALA A 158 8.56 -6.27 11.86
CA ALA A 158 9.35 -5.20 11.26
C ALA A 158 9.78 -4.17 12.32
N LYS A 159 11.04 -3.70 12.23
CA LYS A 159 11.55 -2.62 13.08
C LYS A 159 10.85 -1.30 12.83
N SER A 160 10.61 -1.00 11.56
CA SER A 160 9.87 0.18 11.11
C SER A 160 9.37 -0.02 9.70
N VAL A 161 8.25 0.60 9.37
CA VAL A 161 7.69 0.62 8.01
C VAL A 161 7.44 2.07 7.59
N VAL A 162 7.91 2.43 6.40
CA VAL A 162 7.55 3.68 5.74
C VAL A 162 6.65 3.33 4.55
N VAL A 163 5.42 3.78 4.59
CA VAL A 163 4.45 3.67 3.49
C VAL A 163 4.54 4.93 2.66
N ILE A 164 4.62 4.81 1.35
CA ILE A 164 4.52 5.96 0.44
C ILE A 164 3.37 5.79 -0.54
N ASP A 165 2.59 6.84 -0.72
CA ASP A 165 1.53 6.91 -1.73
C ASP A 165 1.14 8.38 -1.95
N PRO A 166 1.00 8.88 -3.20
CA PRO A 166 0.65 10.28 -3.46
C PRO A 166 -0.84 10.60 -3.27
N SER A 167 -1.69 9.60 -2.99
CA SER A 167 -3.13 9.80 -2.87
C SER A 167 -3.52 10.47 -1.57
N CYS A 168 -4.18 11.62 -1.67
CA CYS A 168 -4.74 12.34 -0.52
C CYS A 168 -5.77 11.49 0.25
N LEU A 169 -6.61 10.73 -0.45
CA LEU A 169 -7.58 9.84 0.18
C LEU A 169 -6.88 8.74 0.99
N PHE A 170 -5.88 8.07 0.41
CA PHE A 170 -5.16 7.00 1.09
C PHE A 170 -4.36 7.50 2.30
N TYR A 171 -3.78 8.69 2.21
CA TYR A 171 -3.17 9.34 3.36
C TYR A 171 -4.16 9.47 4.53
N HIS A 172 -5.37 9.97 4.28
CA HIS A 172 -6.37 10.14 5.34
C HIS A 172 -6.97 8.81 5.81
N GLN A 173 -7.10 7.80 4.93
CA GLN A 173 -7.47 6.44 5.34
C GLN A 173 -6.41 5.84 6.28
N PHE A 174 -5.13 5.99 5.94
CA PHE A 174 -4.03 5.59 6.83
C PHE A 174 -4.10 6.33 8.18
N MET A 175 -4.33 7.65 8.18
CA MET A 175 -4.45 8.44 9.40
C MET A 175 -5.64 8.00 10.26
N ALA A 176 -6.75 7.56 9.64
CA ALA A 176 -7.89 7.00 10.36
C ALA A 176 -7.52 5.68 11.08
N ILE A 177 -6.81 4.77 10.41
CA ILE A 177 -6.35 3.52 11.05
C ILE A 177 -5.31 3.84 12.13
N LYS A 178 -4.37 4.74 11.86
CA LYS A 178 -3.38 5.21 12.83
C LYS A 178 -4.00 5.84 14.07
N HIS A 179 -5.12 6.57 13.91
CA HIS A 179 -5.90 7.15 15.01
C HIS A 179 -6.36 6.09 16.02
N PHE A 180 -6.85 4.97 15.54
CA PHE A 180 -7.35 3.89 16.38
C PHE A 180 -6.24 2.97 16.90
N SER A 181 -5.20 2.71 16.10
CA SER A 181 -4.11 1.80 16.48
C SER A 181 -3.09 2.41 17.45
N GLY A 182 -3.13 3.73 17.64
CA GLY A 182 -2.16 4.42 18.50
C GLY A 182 -0.76 4.49 17.91
N GLU A 183 0.23 4.61 18.80
CA GLU A 183 1.64 4.72 18.41
C GLU A 183 2.19 3.37 17.95
N GLN A 184 2.53 3.30 16.68
CA GLN A 184 3.20 2.18 16.02
C GLN A 184 4.33 2.76 15.17
N ASN A 185 5.43 2.02 15.01
CA ASN A 185 6.58 2.48 14.20
C ASN A 185 6.32 2.29 12.68
N ILE A 186 5.14 2.74 12.27
CA ILE A 186 4.72 2.80 10.88
C ILE A 186 4.41 4.26 10.52
N HIS A 187 4.99 4.73 9.43
CA HIS A 187 4.93 6.12 8.99
C HIS A 187 4.41 6.21 7.57
N PHE A 188 3.73 7.30 7.25
CA PHE A 188 3.23 7.56 5.89
C PHE A 188 3.85 8.84 5.34
N LEU A 189 4.43 8.76 4.14
CA LEU A 189 4.87 9.91 3.37
C LEU A 189 3.97 10.07 2.13
N PRO A 190 3.30 11.21 1.98
CA PRO A 190 2.35 11.44 0.89
C PRO A 190 3.08 11.82 -0.42
N VAL A 191 3.89 10.90 -0.94
CA VAL A 191 4.74 11.12 -2.10
C VAL A 191 4.75 9.90 -3.03
N ALA A 192 5.04 10.14 -4.30
CA ALA A 192 5.36 9.09 -5.25
C ALA A 192 6.86 8.73 -5.19
N LEU A 193 7.22 7.53 -5.65
CA LEU A 193 8.60 7.02 -5.57
C LEU A 193 9.60 7.92 -6.28
N GLU A 194 9.24 8.50 -7.43
CA GLU A 194 10.08 9.42 -8.21
C GLU A 194 10.42 10.73 -7.50
N GLN A 195 9.71 11.05 -6.41
CA GLN A 195 9.99 12.23 -5.59
C GLN A 195 10.98 11.95 -4.46
N LEU A 196 11.28 10.67 -4.19
CA LEU A 196 12.19 10.27 -3.13
C LEU A 196 13.64 10.36 -3.59
N PRO A 197 14.51 11.06 -2.85
CA PRO A 197 15.94 10.89 -3.00
C PRO A 197 16.36 9.44 -2.71
N ALA A 198 17.44 8.97 -3.34
CA ALA A 198 18.03 7.67 -3.02
C ALA A 198 18.38 7.60 -1.53
N SER A 199 17.95 6.53 -0.88
CA SER A 199 18.11 6.39 0.57
C SER A 199 19.15 5.33 0.97
N GLU A 200 19.16 4.19 0.30
CA GLU A 200 20.05 3.05 0.53
C GLU A 200 20.04 2.49 1.96
N PHE A 201 18.97 2.70 2.72
CA PHE A 201 18.89 2.25 4.11
C PHE A 201 17.78 1.24 4.40
N PHE A 202 16.93 0.91 3.44
CA PHE A 202 15.89 -0.11 3.66
C PHE A 202 16.44 -1.52 3.47
N ASP A 203 16.07 -2.40 4.39
CA ASP A 203 16.37 -3.83 4.31
C ASP A 203 15.51 -4.52 3.25
N THR A 204 14.26 -4.07 3.14
CA THR A 204 13.28 -4.60 2.19
C THR A 204 12.46 -3.46 1.60
N VAL A 205 12.25 -3.52 0.28
CA VAL A 205 11.36 -2.59 -0.44
C VAL A 205 10.27 -3.40 -1.12
N PHE A 206 9.02 -3.05 -0.83
CA PHE A 206 7.85 -3.61 -1.48
C PHE A 206 7.35 -2.66 -2.56
N SER A 207 6.96 -3.21 -3.70
CA SER A 207 6.24 -2.52 -4.76
C SER A 207 5.18 -3.49 -5.31
N MET A 208 3.97 -3.40 -4.77
CA MET A 208 2.88 -4.33 -5.09
C MET A 208 1.71 -3.61 -5.76
N GLY A 209 1.49 -3.92 -7.03
CA GLY A 209 0.43 -3.31 -7.84
C GLY A 209 0.79 -1.92 -8.37
N VAL A 210 2.07 -1.64 -8.66
CA VAL A 210 2.55 -0.32 -9.08
C VAL A 210 3.22 -0.33 -10.45
N LEU A 211 4.06 -1.33 -10.74
CA LEU A 211 4.94 -1.34 -11.92
C LEU A 211 4.18 -1.12 -13.24
N TYR A 212 3.06 -1.79 -13.43
CA TYR A 212 2.26 -1.67 -14.67
C TYR A 212 1.61 -0.30 -14.87
N HIS A 213 1.58 0.55 -13.85
CA HIS A 213 1.15 1.94 -13.92
C HIS A 213 2.28 2.92 -14.25
N ARG A 214 3.50 2.43 -14.46
CA ARG A 214 4.68 3.26 -14.73
C ARG A 214 5.02 3.24 -16.22
N MET A 215 5.19 4.42 -16.82
CA MET A 215 5.55 4.54 -18.24
C MET A 215 6.96 4.02 -18.52
N SER A 216 7.87 4.15 -17.55
CA SER A 216 9.25 3.63 -17.61
C SER A 216 9.45 2.53 -16.56
N PRO A 217 9.36 1.24 -16.94
CA PRO A 217 9.56 0.15 -16.00
C PRO A 217 10.98 0.07 -15.46
N PHE A 218 11.99 0.31 -16.29
CA PHE A 218 13.38 0.26 -15.89
C PHE A 218 13.71 1.37 -14.89
N GLU A 219 13.26 2.59 -15.15
CA GLU A 219 13.43 3.72 -14.22
C GLU A 219 12.80 3.42 -12.87
N HIS A 220 11.58 2.85 -12.86
CA HIS A 220 10.92 2.45 -11.61
C HIS A 220 11.74 1.38 -10.85
N LEU A 221 12.27 0.38 -11.54
CA LEU A 221 13.12 -0.65 -10.94
C LEU A 221 14.43 -0.07 -10.37
N GLU A 222 15.05 0.88 -11.07
CA GLU A 222 16.24 1.60 -10.59
C GLU A 222 15.92 2.44 -9.36
N GLN A 223 14.79 3.14 -9.34
CA GLN A 223 14.32 3.91 -8.19
C GLN A 223 14.05 3.01 -6.99
N LEU A 224 13.43 1.84 -7.16
CA LEU A 224 13.26 0.84 -6.09
C LEU A 224 14.62 0.37 -5.56
N LYS A 225 15.56 0.07 -6.47
CA LYS A 225 16.91 -0.37 -6.11
C LYS A 225 17.68 0.70 -5.32
N SER A 226 17.49 1.98 -5.66
CA SER A 226 18.16 3.09 -4.97
C SER A 226 17.69 3.28 -3.52
N GLN A 227 16.55 2.71 -3.15
CA GLN A 227 16.06 2.73 -1.78
C GLN A 227 16.63 1.59 -0.92
N LEU A 228 17.05 0.50 -1.56
CA LEU A 228 17.60 -0.68 -0.88
C LEU A 228 19.04 -0.46 -0.45
N LYS A 229 19.38 -0.90 0.76
CA LYS A 229 20.78 -1.10 1.16
C LYS A 229 21.41 -2.23 0.33
N LYS A 230 22.74 -2.33 0.34
CA LYS A 230 23.45 -3.46 -0.28
C LYS A 230 22.97 -4.79 0.34
N GLY A 231 22.62 -5.77 -0.50
CA GLY A 231 22.06 -7.06 -0.10
C GLY A 231 20.60 -6.99 0.37
N GLY A 232 19.94 -5.84 0.24
CA GLY A 232 18.52 -5.68 0.54
C GLY A 232 17.62 -6.45 -0.44
N THR A 233 16.38 -6.69 -0.05
CA THR A 233 15.42 -7.49 -0.81
C THR A 233 14.35 -6.62 -1.44
N LEU A 234 14.13 -6.75 -2.76
CA LEU A 234 12.95 -6.26 -3.45
C LEU A 234 11.86 -7.32 -3.40
N VAL A 235 10.65 -6.92 -3.04
CA VAL A 235 9.41 -7.68 -3.18
C VAL A 235 8.55 -6.98 -4.21
N LEU A 236 8.50 -7.54 -5.42
CA LEU A 236 7.79 -6.96 -6.56
C LEU A 236 6.58 -7.81 -6.91
N GLU A 237 5.39 -7.21 -6.87
CA GLU A 237 4.19 -7.82 -7.43
C GLU A 237 3.65 -6.96 -8.56
N THR A 238 3.36 -7.57 -9.69
CA THR A 238 2.84 -6.88 -10.87
C THR A 238 1.93 -7.75 -11.71
N LEU A 239 1.15 -7.14 -12.59
CA LEU A 239 0.41 -7.83 -13.64
C LEU A 239 1.39 -8.48 -14.61
N VAL A 240 1.08 -9.71 -15.01
CA VAL A 240 1.86 -10.48 -15.97
C VAL A 240 0.95 -11.18 -16.99
N VAL A 241 1.53 -11.62 -18.11
CA VAL A 241 0.89 -12.48 -19.11
C VAL A 241 1.69 -13.75 -19.28
N ASP A 242 1.06 -14.79 -19.82
CA ASP A 242 1.78 -16.01 -20.24
C ASP A 242 2.62 -15.69 -21.48
N GLY A 243 3.81 -16.25 -21.55
CA GLY A 243 4.71 -16.07 -22.68
C GLY A 243 6.17 -16.34 -22.34
N ASP A 244 7.02 -16.11 -23.32
CA ASP A 244 8.47 -16.30 -23.27
C ASP A 244 9.24 -15.03 -22.86
N ASP A 245 10.54 -15.05 -22.99
CA ASP A 245 11.47 -13.96 -22.65
C ASP A 245 11.21 -12.66 -23.46
N ASN A 246 10.53 -12.74 -24.59
CA ASN A 246 10.25 -11.61 -25.48
C ASN A 246 8.80 -11.14 -25.37
N THR A 247 7.97 -11.79 -24.55
CA THR A 247 6.54 -11.48 -24.47
C THR A 247 6.27 -10.32 -23.52
N VAL A 248 5.74 -9.22 -24.07
CA VAL A 248 5.22 -8.07 -23.33
C VAL A 248 3.93 -7.61 -24.01
N LEU A 249 2.82 -7.68 -23.29
CA LEU A 249 1.55 -7.11 -23.75
C LEU A 249 1.54 -5.60 -23.47
N VAL A 250 1.33 -4.80 -24.51
CA VAL A 250 1.12 -3.35 -24.44
C VAL A 250 -0.34 -3.08 -24.83
N PRO A 251 -1.24 -2.80 -23.88
CA PRO A 251 -2.63 -2.49 -24.18
C PRO A 251 -2.73 -1.21 -25.01
N GLN A 252 -3.53 -1.25 -26.08
CA GLN A 252 -3.70 -0.10 -26.99
C GLN A 252 -4.40 1.08 -26.29
N ASN A 253 -5.40 0.78 -25.45
CA ASN A 253 -6.20 1.78 -24.74
C ASN A 253 -6.30 1.46 -23.25
N ARG A 254 -7.12 0.46 -22.90
CA ARG A 254 -7.41 0.06 -21.52
C ARG A 254 -7.05 -1.41 -21.32
N TYR A 255 -6.81 -1.74 -20.06
CA TYR A 255 -6.71 -3.11 -19.60
C TYR A 255 -7.57 -3.27 -18.34
N ALA A 256 -8.57 -4.13 -18.38
CA ALA A 256 -9.54 -4.30 -17.30
C ALA A 256 -10.12 -2.94 -16.83
N GLN A 257 -10.56 -2.13 -17.78
CA GLN A 257 -11.07 -0.75 -17.66
C GLN A 257 -10.07 0.27 -17.08
N MET A 258 -8.85 -0.10 -16.75
CA MET A 258 -7.78 0.82 -16.34
C MET A 258 -7.14 1.47 -17.57
N ASN A 259 -7.07 2.80 -17.56
CA ASN A 259 -6.48 3.60 -18.65
C ASN A 259 -4.98 3.89 -18.48
N ASN A 260 -4.40 3.46 -17.38
CA ASN A 260 -3.02 3.70 -16.99
C ASN A 260 -2.23 2.40 -16.79
N VAL A 261 -2.52 1.36 -17.57
CA VAL A 261 -1.72 0.15 -17.68
C VAL A 261 -0.90 0.23 -18.96
N TYR A 262 0.41 0.31 -18.81
CA TYR A 262 1.30 0.56 -19.94
C TYR A 262 1.87 -0.72 -20.54
N PHE A 263 2.15 -1.74 -19.72
CA PHE A 263 2.68 -3.03 -20.18
C PHE A 263 2.46 -4.12 -19.13
N LEU A 264 2.33 -5.34 -19.64
CA LEU A 264 2.27 -6.57 -18.86
C LEU A 264 3.32 -7.55 -19.41
N PRO A 265 4.48 -7.71 -18.76
CA PRO A 265 5.50 -8.64 -19.21
C PRO A 265 5.11 -10.08 -18.87
N SER A 266 5.70 -11.05 -19.55
CA SER A 266 5.78 -12.41 -19.02
C SER A 266 6.68 -12.44 -17.77
N VAL A 267 6.59 -13.52 -16.98
CA VAL A 267 7.46 -13.69 -15.81
C VAL A 267 8.92 -13.76 -16.21
N SER A 268 9.24 -14.43 -17.34
CA SER A 268 10.61 -14.52 -17.84
C SER A 268 11.14 -13.18 -18.35
N ALA A 269 10.35 -12.41 -19.10
CA ALA A 269 10.72 -11.06 -19.50
C ALA A 269 10.96 -10.15 -18.28
N LEU A 270 10.10 -10.22 -17.25
CA LEU A 270 10.27 -9.46 -16.03
C LEU A 270 11.56 -9.79 -15.27
N LYS A 271 11.94 -11.07 -15.22
CA LYS A 271 13.24 -11.49 -14.66
C LYS A 271 14.42 -10.90 -15.43
N ILE A 272 14.32 -10.81 -16.76
CA ILE A 272 15.35 -10.17 -17.59
C ILE A 272 15.44 -8.66 -17.27
N TRP A 273 14.30 -7.97 -17.10
CA TRP A 273 14.30 -6.55 -16.71
C TRP A 273 15.01 -6.33 -15.37
N LEU A 274 14.68 -7.15 -14.37
CA LEU A 274 15.34 -7.10 -13.06
C LEU A 274 16.85 -7.36 -13.15
N LYS A 275 17.28 -8.35 -13.95
CA LYS A 275 18.69 -8.64 -14.17
C LYS A 275 19.41 -7.47 -14.84
N LYS A 276 18.79 -6.86 -15.86
CA LYS A 276 19.35 -5.68 -16.56
C LYS A 276 19.47 -4.44 -15.66
N THR A 277 18.60 -4.28 -14.66
CA THR A 277 18.71 -3.23 -13.65
C THR A 277 19.64 -3.60 -12.49
N GLY A 278 20.36 -4.74 -12.61
CA GLY A 278 21.39 -5.15 -11.67
C GLY A 278 20.86 -5.78 -10.38
N PHE A 279 19.65 -6.35 -10.40
CA PHE A 279 19.20 -7.28 -9.36
C PHE A 279 19.73 -8.68 -9.64
N HIS A 280 19.90 -9.47 -8.57
CA HIS A 280 20.34 -10.87 -8.62
C HIS A 280 19.45 -11.74 -7.70
N GLU A 281 19.68 -13.05 -7.65
CA GLU A 281 18.85 -14.02 -6.90
C GLU A 281 17.35 -13.84 -7.17
N ILE A 282 16.98 -13.70 -8.45
CA ILE A 282 15.63 -13.37 -8.89
C ILE A 282 14.77 -14.62 -8.90
N THR A 283 13.79 -14.69 -7.99
CA THR A 283 12.89 -15.85 -7.83
C THR A 283 11.45 -15.41 -7.95
N CYS A 284 10.66 -16.07 -8.82
CA CYS A 284 9.21 -15.96 -8.80
C CYS A 284 8.68 -16.94 -7.74
N VAL A 285 8.02 -16.40 -6.72
CA VAL A 285 7.55 -17.19 -5.58
C VAL A 285 6.06 -17.50 -5.64
N ASP A 286 5.31 -16.74 -6.46
CA ASP A 286 3.87 -16.94 -6.62
C ASP A 286 3.39 -16.41 -7.98
N ILE A 287 2.43 -17.10 -8.58
CA ILE A 287 1.67 -16.64 -9.74
C ILE A 287 0.20 -16.92 -9.45
N ASP A 288 -0.63 -15.90 -9.46
CA ASP A 288 -2.03 -15.99 -9.10
C ASP A 288 -2.95 -15.33 -10.14
N GLN A 289 -4.03 -16.01 -10.50
CA GLN A 289 -5.10 -15.47 -11.31
C GLN A 289 -6.06 -14.70 -10.40
N THR A 290 -6.15 -13.38 -10.56
CA THR A 290 -7.03 -12.56 -9.74
C THR A 290 -8.48 -13.04 -9.84
N SER A 291 -9.08 -13.37 -8.71
CA SER A 291 -10.44 -13.89 -8.64
C SER A 291 -11.44 -12.84 -8.14
N ILE A 292 -12.72 -13.02 -8.48
CA ILE A 292 -13.82 -12.18 -7.95
C ILE A 292 -14.02 -12.34 -6.43
N LYS A 293 -13.38 -13.34 -5.80
CA LYS A 293 -13.34 -13.47 -4.34
C LYS A 293 -12.28 -12.54 -3.72
N GLU A 294 -11.20 -12.26 -4.45
CA GLU A 294 -10.11 -11.40 -4.01
C GLU A 294 -10.36 -9.92 -4.33
N GLN A 295 -10.95 -9.62 -5.51
CA GLN A 295 -11.29 -8.25 -5.92
C GLN A 295 -12.77 -8.14 -6.25
N ARG A 296 -13.53 -7.38 -5.44
CA ARG A 296 -14.98 -7.28 -5.55
C ARG A 296 -15.53 -5.94 -5.06
N ALA A 297 -16.70 -5.56 -5.53
CA ALA A 297 -17.48 -4.47 -4.93
C ALA A 297 -18.00 -4.89 -3.54
N THR A 298 -18.08 -3.93 -2.63
CA THR A 298 -18.53 -4.12 -1.24
C THR A 298 -19.27 -2.87 -0.75
N ASP A 299 -19.84 -2.90 0.44
CA ASP A 299 -20.45 -1.73 1.08
C ASP A 299 -19.46 -0.60 1.42
N TRP A 300 -18.15 -0.86 1.29
CA TRP A 300 -17.06 0.08 1.50
C TRP A 300 -16.34 0.47 0.21
N MET A 301 -16.69 -0.16 -0.90
CA MET A 301 -16.25 0.17 -2.25
C MET A 301 -17.36 -0.20 -3.25
N THR A 302 -18.24 0.75 -3.54
CA THR A 302 -19.48 0.55 -4.29
C THR A 302 -19.35 0.78 -5.80
N TYR A 303 -18.14 1.03 -6.30
CA TYR A 303 -17.87 1.19 -7.72
C TYR A 303 -17.69 -0.17 -8.42
N HIS A 304 -17.52 -0.13 -9.75
CA HIS A 304 -17.18 -1.30 -10.55
C HIS A 304 -15.90 -1.97 -10.01
N SER A 305 -15.89 -3.29 -10.07
CA SER A 305 -14.76 -4.12 -9.63
C SER A 305 -14.53 -5.25 -10.64
N LEU A 306 -13.70 -6.25 -10.31
CA LEU A 306 -13.23 -7.26 -11.27
C LEU A 306 -14.37 -7.91 -12.10
N ALA A 307 -15.50 -8.25 -11.49
CA ALA A 307 -16.62 -8.86 -12.19
C ALA A 307 -17.17 -8.00 -13.35
N ASP A 308 -17.01 -6.66 -13.25
CA ASP A 308 -17.42 -5.72 -14.30
C ASP A 308 -16.34 -5.52 -15.36
N PHE A 309 -15.12 -5.96 -15.09
CA PHE A 309 -13.94 -5.80 -15.96
C PHE A 309 -13.67 -7.04 -16.82
N LEU A 310 -14.30 -8.17 -16.48
CA LEU A 310 -14.20 -9.41 -17.24
C LEU A 310 -15.29 -9.49 -18.31
N ASP A 311 -14.96 -10.16 -19.42
CA ASP A 311 -15.93 -10.45 -20.47
C ASP A 311 -17.02 -11.39 -19.94
N LYS A 312 -18.28 -11.08 -20.24
CA LYS A 312 -19.43 -11.84 -19.73
C LYS A 312 -19.57 -13.23 -20.35
N LYS A 313 -18.96 -13.46 -21.54
CA LYS A 313 -19.02 -14.73 -22.25
C LYS A 313 -17.79 -15.60 -21.96
N ASP A 314 -16.64 -14.95 -21.75
CA ASP A 314 -15.40 -15.64 -21.40
C ASP A 314 -14.68 -14.91 -20.25
N PRO A 315 -14.83 -15.37 -19.01
CA PRO A 315 -14.19 -14.74 -17.84
C PRO A 315 -12.65 -14.86 -17.83
N ASN A 316 -12.05 -15.58 -18.79
CA ASN A 316 -10.60 -15.58 -18.98
C ASN A 316 -10.11 -14.35 -19.77
N LEU A 317 -11.01 -13.52 -20.24
CA LEU A 317 -10.71 -12.28 -20.94
C LEU A 317 -11.25 -11.07 -20.19
N THR A 318 -10.60 -9.91 -20.38
CA THR A 318 -11.15 -8.62 -19.99
C THR A 318 -12.20 -8.16 -21.01
N VAL A 319 -13.00 -7.15 -20.67
CA VAL A 319 -13.97 -6.55 -21.59
C VAL A 319 -13.33 -5.97 -22.87
N GLU A 320 -12.03 -5.70 -22.85
CA GLU A 320 -11.25 -5.26 -24.02
C GLU A 320 -10.67 -6.43 -24.83
N GLY A 321 -10.90 -7.69 -24.41
CA GLY A 321 -10.40 -8.89 -25.08
C GLY A 321 -8.94 -9.29 -24.74
N HIS A 322 -8.35 -8.68 -23.72
CA HIS A 322 -7.04 -9.09 -23.19
C HIS A 322 -7.17 -10.26 -22.22
N PRO A 323 -6.10 -11.04 -21.95
CA PRO A 323 -6.13 -12.05 -20.89
C PRO A 323 -6.56 -11.45 -19.55
N ALA A 324 -7.39 -12.16 -18.78
CA ALA A 324 -7.84 -11.72 -17.46
C ALA A 324 -6.64 -11.50 -16.50
N PRO A 325 -6.78 -10.62 -15.49
CA PRO A 325 -5.67 -10.20 -14.65
C PRO A 325 -4.95 -11.36 -13.92
N LYS A 326 -3.72 -11.61 -14.28
CA LYS A 326 -2.78 -12.54 -13.66
C LYS A 326 -1.65 -11.75 -13.03
N ARG A 327 -1.19 -12.15 -11.85
CA ARG A 327 -0.16 -11.45 -11.07
C ARG A 327 0.95 -12.39 -10.69
N ALA A 328 2.19 -11.90 -10.70
CA ALA A 328 3.34 -12.62 -10.19
C ALA A 328 4.02 -11.87 -9.05
N ILE A 329 4.50 -12.61 -8.06
CA ILE A 329 5.33 -12.09 -6.97
C ILE A 329 6.77 -12.54 -7.21
N ILE A 330 7.67 -11.56 -7.29
CA ILE A 330 9.10 -11.80 -7.50
C ILE A 330 9.90 -11.24 -6.33
N LEU A 331 10.81 -12.05 -5.83
CA LEU A 331 11.85 -11.64 -4.89
C LEU A 331 13.17 -11.47 -5.64
N ALA A 332 13.91 -10.40 -5.32
CA ALA A 332 15.21 -10.14 -5.92
C ALA A 332 16.14 -9.43 -4.92
N LYS A 333 17.46 -9.59 -5.06
CA LYS A 333 18.48 -8.93 -4.21
C LYS A 333 19.15 -7.78 -4.96
N LYS A 334 19.48 -6.69 -4.17
CA LYS A 334 20.35 -5.61 -4.65
C LYS A 334 21.82 -5.98 -4.50
#